data_501ef3453949bda26369c29dcbf30610
#
_entry.id   501ef3453949bda26369c29dcbf30610
#
_cell.length_a   1.000
_cell.length_b   1.000
_cell.length_c   1.000
_cell.angle_alpha   90.00
_cell.angle_beta   90.00
_cell.angle_gamma   90.00
#
_symmetry.space_group_name_H-M   'P 1'
#
loop_
_entity.id
_entity.type
_entity.pdbx_description
1 polymer ?
#
loop_
_entity_poly.entity_id
_entity_poly.type
_entity_poly.pdbx_seq_one_letter_code
_entity_poly.pdbx_strand_id
1 'polypeptide(L)'
;MDYLSMFIEMLQARNLASNTIRSYTTYIKPYLLFLSSMNIRPEDASWQVVRNFLRWIQKERFLSDRTVNLVISNLQFFWTYVLHQAWDKTQVPFRRFDVYLPFVPDRNLVRRFLESLDHPKANLAVSILYSTGMRLDELCHLRCSDIYLDAGKIYIQRSKNHSDRYVSLTPSIRDRIVNYWLSLPVGQRPRQWLFTQQRSLDAPMDKQWLQRVILQKKKELGIDGRLCAHSFRHAYATHSYENGMDLVTLQSLLGHRSLNSTTIYLHLAQPSRNATINPFDQLGGGIRG
;
A
#
# COMPACT_ATOMS: atom_id res chain seq x y z
N MET A 1 6.92 -36.44 4.35
CA MET A 1 5.69 -35.62 4.32
C MET A 1 6.08 -34.24 3.80
N ASP A 2 5.40 -33.70 2.78
CA ASP A 2 5.73 -32.38 2.24
C ASP A 2 4.91 -31.29 2.98
N TYR A 3 5.45 -30.81 4.08
CA TYR A 3 4.82 -29.78 4.90
C TYR A 3 4.61 -28.45 4.17
N LEU A 4 5.45 -28.13 3.17
CA LEU A 4 5.30 -26.90 2.40
C LEU A 4 4.06 -27.00 1.49
N SER A 5 3.85 -28.11 0.82
CA SER A 5 2.66 -28.36 0.00
C SER A 5 1.40 -28.35 0.86
N MET A 6 1.39 -29.03 2.00
CA MET A 6 0.26 -29.00 2.95
C MET A 6 -0.06 -27.56 3.40
N PHE A 7 0.97 -26.75 3.67
CA PHE A 7 0.79 -25.35 4.05
C PHE A 7 0.16 -24.53 2.91
N ILE A 8 0.63 -24.72 1.67
CA ILE A 8 0.10 -24.03 0.49
C ILE A 8 -1.37 -24.41 0.27
N GLU A 9 -1.71 -25.71 0.34
CA GLU A 9 -3.09 -26.19 0.21
C GLU A 9 -4.02 -25.57 1.27
N MET A 10 -3.57 -25.50 2.52
CA MET A 10 -4.32 -24.86 3.60
C MET A 10 -4.56 -23.36 3.34
N LEU A 11 -3.56 -22.64 2.83
CA LEU A 11 -3.71 -21.24 2.46
C LEU A 11 -4.66 -21.06 1.27
N GLN A 12 -4.64 -21.97 0.30
CA GLN A 12 -5.56 -21.99 -0.85
C GLN A 12 -6.99 -22.32 -0.42
N ALA A 13 -7.18 -23.33 0.45
CA ALA A 13 -8.49 -23.67 1.01
C ALA A 13 -9.16 -22.50 1.75
N ARG A 14 -8.35 -21.58 2.30
CA ARG A 14 -8.84 -20.30 2.88
C ARG A 14 -9.05 -19.17 1.85
N ASN A 15 -8.95 -19.46 0.59
CA ASN A 15 -9.13 -18.52 -0.51
C ASN A 15 -8.24 -17.26 -0.39
N LEU A 16 -6.99 -17.45 0.08
CA LEU A 16 -6.04 -16.35 0.18
C LEU A 16 -5.45 -16.00 -1.18
N ALA A 17 -5.26 -14.69 -1.43
CA ALA A 17 -4.67 -14.21 -2.68
C ALA A 17 -3.24 -14.76 -2.87
N SER A 18 -2.84 -15.03 -4.13
CA SER A 18 -1.53 -15.60 -4.50
C SER A 18 -0.34 -14.83 -3.91
N ASN A 19 -0.42 -13.49 -3.83
CA ASN A 19 0.63 -12.69 -3.19
C ASN A 19 0.70 -12.91 -1.68
N THR A 20 -0.42 -13.18 -1.03
CA THR A 20 -0.48 -13.53 0.40
C THR A 20 0.14 -14.89 0.62
N ILE A 21 -0.23 -15.89 -0.19
CA ILE A 21 0.36 -17.23 -0.15
C ILE A 21 1.89 -17.14 -0.32
N ARG A 22 2.37 -16.40 -1.31
CA ARG A 22 3.81 -16.17 -1.51
C ARG A 22 4.47 -15.54 -0.30
N SER A 23 3.84 -14.54 0.33
CA SER A 23 4.37 -13.90 1.53
C SER A 23 4.49 -14.88 2.70
N TYR A 24 3.50 -15.74 2.90
CA TYR A 24 3.52 -16.76 3.96
C TYR A 24 4.60 -17.81 3.70
N THR A 25 4.70 -18.33 2.48
CA THR A 25 5.69 -19.36 2.13
C THR A 25 7.13 -18.86 2.15
N THR A 26 7.35 -17.54 1.97
CA THR A 26 8.69 -16.91 1.99
C THR A 26 9.47 -17.21 3.27
N TYR A 27 8.81 -17.41 4.40
CA TYR A 27 9.45 -17.66 5.68
C TYR A 27 9.26 -19.08 6.20
N ILE A 28 8.23 -19.80 5.74
CA ILE A 28 8.04 -21.21 6.12
C ILE A 28 9.07 -22.10 5.44
N LYS A 29 9.38 -21.86 4.16
CA LYS A 29 10.44 -22.63 3.47
C LYS A 29 11.81 -22.57 4.19
N PRO A 30 12.36 -21.40 4.56
CA PRO A 30 13.58 -21.33 5.37
C PRO A 30 13.45 -21.99 6.75
N TYR A 31 12.27 -21.94 7.38
CA TYR A 31 12.05 -22.62 8.65
C TYR A 31 12.16 -24.14 8.53
N LEU A 32 11.53 -24.71 7.53
CA LEU A 32 11.63 -26.16 7.26
C LEU A 32 13.06 -26.59 6.92
N LEU A 33 13.81 -25.79 6.15
CA LEU A 33 15.21 -26.03 5.87
C LEU A 33 16.07 -25.94 7.14
N PHE A 34 15.83 -24.97 8.02
CA PHE A 34 16.50 -24.82 9.30
C PHE A 34 16.27 -26.05 10.21
N LEU A 35 15.05 -26.55 10.30
CA LEU A 35 14.75 -27.77 11.05
C LEU A 35 15.44 -29.00 10.46
N SER A 36 15.39 -29.13 9.12
CA SER A 36 16.04 -30.22 8.42
C SER A 36 17.57 -30.25 8.66
N SER A 37 18.21 -29.09 8.72
CA SER A 37 19.66 -29.02 9.03
C SER A 37 20.02 -29.51 10.42
N MET A 38 19.05 -29.52 11.34
CA MET A 38 19.19 -30.02 12.71
C MET A 38 18.61 -31.45 12.89
N ASN A 39 18.13 -32.05 11.81
CA ASN A 39 17.44 -33.35 11.81
C ASN A 39 16.22 -33.38 12.76
N ILE A 40 15.48 -32.27 12.84
CA ILE A 40 14.27 -32.11 13.68
C ILE A 40 13.04 -32.12 12.77
N ARG A 41 12.03 -32.92 13.11
CA ARG A 41 10.73 -32.86 12.43
C ARG A 41 9.97 -31.63 12.93
N PRO A 42 9.15 -30.96 12.07
CA PRO A 42 8.40 -29.78 12.45
C PRO A 42 7.53 -29.94 13.72
N GLU A 43 6.89 -31.10 13.89
CA GLU A 43 6.07 -31.43 15.06
C GLU A 43 6.84 -31.61 16.36
N ASP A 44 8.16 -31.92 16.28
CA ASP A 44 9.04 -32.13 17.44
C ASP A 44 9.82 -30.84 17.81
N ALA A 45 9.59 -29.75 17.07
CA ALA A 45 10.32 -28.50 17.29
C ALA A 45 9.96 -27.85 18.62
N SER A 46 10.93 -27.76 19.53
CA SER A 46 10.73 -27.04 20.80
C SER A 46 10.66 -25.52 20.60
N TRP A 47 10.07 -24.80 21.55
CA TRP A 47 10.04 -23.33 21.55
C TRP A 47 11.44 -22.71 21.49
N GLN A 48 12.44 -23.38 22.03
CA GLN A 48 13.82 -22.93 21.94
C GLN A 48 14.33 -22.97 20.49
N VAL A 49 14.00 -24.01 19.73
CA VAL A 49 14.32 -24.13 18.29
C VAL A 49 13.65 -23.04 17.49
N VAL A 50 12.39 -22.75 17.77
CA VAL A 50 11.64 -21.64 17.11
C VAL A 50 12.32 -20.30 17.39
N ARG A 51 12.69 -20.01 18.65
CA ARG A 51 13.41 -18.79 19.02
C ARG A 51 14.78 -18.69 18.34
N ASN A 52 15.50 -19.82 18.22
CA ASN A 52 16.79 -19.87 17.51
C ASN A 52 16.61 -19.56 16.02
N PHE A 53 15.60 -20.14 15.37
CA PHE A 53 15.26 -19.81 13.98
C PHE A 53 14.96 -18.31 13.81
N LEU A 54 14.14 -17.71 14.67
CA LEU A 54 13.80 -16.28 14.59
C LEU A 54 15.04 -15.38 14.71
N ARG A 55 15.99 -15.72 15.61
CA ARG A 55 17.27 -15.00 15.73
C ARG A 55 18.13 -15.18 14.49
N TRP A 56 18.22 -16.42 14.01
CA TRP A 56 18.98 -16.75 12.80
C TRP A 56 18.45 -16.02 11.58
N ILE A 57 17.16 -16.13 11.28
CA ILE A 57 16.57 -15.52 10.07
C ILE A 57 16.64 -13.99 10.12
N GLN A 58 16.52 -13.39 11.31
CA GLN A 58 16.66 -11.95 11.47
C GLN A 58 18.08 -11.51 11.13
N LYS A 59 19.10 -12.20 11.67
CA LYS A 59 20.51 -11.89 11.43
C LYS A 59 20.89 -12.14 9.97
N GLU A 60 20.51 -13.29 9.43
CA GLU A 60 20.86 -13.70 8.07
C GLU A 60 20.27 -12.77 6.99
N ARG A 61 19.05 -12.29 7.20
CA ARG A 61 18.32 -11.45 6.22
C ARG A 61 18.17 -9.99 6.65
N PHE A 62 18.82 -9.56 7.72
CA PHE A 62 18.75 -8.20 8.26
C PHE A 62 17.32 -7.71 8.45
N LEU A 63 16.44 -8.57 9.00
CA LEU A 63 15.02 -8.27 9.13
C LEU A 63 14.75 -7.28 10.25
N SER A 64 13.85 -6.32 9.99
CA SER A 64 13.30 -5.46 11.04
C SER A 64 12.40 -6.25 12.00
N ASP A 65 12.19 -5.77 13.23
CA ASP A 65 11.30 -6.41 14.21
C ASP A 65 9.86 -6.51 13.70
N ARG A 66 9.40 -5.54 12.93
CA ARG A 66 8.10 -5.60 12.24
C ARG A 66 8.04 -6.79 11.28
N THR A 67 9.11 -7.08 10.55
CA THR A 67 9.19 -8.22 9.64
C THR A 67 9.30 -9.53 10.41
N VAL A 68 10.03 -9.54 11.53
CA VAL A 68 10.08 -10.72 12.41
C VAL A 68 8.70 -11.04 12.97
N ASN A 69 7.87 -10.05 13.30
CA ASN A 69 6.48 -10.28 13.70
C ASN A 69 5.63 -10.91 12.58
N LEU A 70 5.92 -10.58 11.31
CA LEU A 70 5.30 -11.28 10.18
C LEU A 70 5.74 -12.75 10.14
N VAL A 71 7.03 -13.03 10.37
CA VAL A 71 7.54 -14.42 10.46
C VAL A 71 6.83 -15.18 11.58
N ILE A 72 6.70 -14.58 12.76
CA ILE A 72 5.97 -15.17 13.91
C ILE A 72 4.52 -15.49 13.52
N SER A 73 3.83 -14.57 12.86
CA SER A 73 2.45 -14.80 12.39
C SER A 73 2.36 -15.97 11.41
N ASN A 74 3.34 -16.09 10.51
CA ASN A 74 3.38 -17.18 9.55
C ASN A 74 3.66 -18.53 10.22
N LEU A 75 4.56 -18.57 11.20
CA LEU A 75 4.83 -19.76 12.01
C LEU A 75 3.62 -20.15 12.86
N GLN A 76 2.95 -19.17 13.51
CA GLN A 76 1.73 -19.42 14.26
C GLN A 76 0.66 -20.05 13.37
N PHE A 77 0.48 -19.55 12.14
CA PHE A 77 -0.45 -20.12 11.19
C PHE A 77 -0.07 -21.57 10.83
N PHE A 78 1.20 -21.81 10.54
CA PHE A 78 1.73 -23.13 10.19
C PHE A 78 1.52 -24.13 11.35
N TRP A 79 1.87 -23.77 12.57
CA TRP A 79 1.67 -24.60 13.75
C TRP A 79 0.20 -24.94 14.00
N THR A 80 -0.69 -23.96 13.89
CA THR A 80 -2.11 -24.14 14.17
C THR A 80 -2.80 -25.00 13.10
N TYR A 81 -2.52 -24.76 11.83
CA TYR A 81 -3.31 -25.34 10.74
C TYR A 81 -2.64 -26.49 10.00
N VAL A 82 -1.32 -26.65 10.11
CA VAL A 82 -0.59 -27.77 9.47
C VAL A 82 -0.14 -28.79 10.49
N LEU A 83 0.43 -28.33 11.61
CA LEU A 83 0.88 -29.25 12.66
C LEU A 83 -0.25 -29.60 13.67
N HIS A 84 -1.37 -28.90 13.62
CA HIS A 84 -2.50 -29.04 14.57
C HIS A 84 -2.07 -28.88 16.02
N GLN A 85 -1.07 -28.02 16.28
CA GLN A 85 -0.53 -27.74 17.59
C GLN A 85 -0.89 -26.33 18.05
N ALA A 86 -1.10 -26.16 19.36
CA ALA A 86 -1.37 -24.86 19.95
C ALA A 86 -0.12 -23.97 19.92
N TRP A 87 -0.28 -22.72 19.51
CA TRP A 87 0.78 -21.72 19.57
C TRP A 87 0.75 -20.98 20.91
N ASP A 88 1.84 -21.08 21.67
CA ASP A 88 1.97 -20.35 22.93
C ASP A 88 2.63 -18.98 22.71
N LYS A 89 1.82 -17.93 22.82
CA LYS A 89 2.27 -16.53 22.66
C LYS A 89 3.23 -16.08 23.77
N THR A 90 3.25 -16.78 24.92
CA THR A 90 4.17 -16.46 26.01
C THR A 90 5.58 -16.95 25.71
N GLN A 91 5.72 -18.03 24.95
CA GLN A 91 6.99 -18.58 24.52
C GLN A 91 7.62 -17.80 23.34
N VAL A 92 6.78 -17.28 22.45
CA VAL A 92 7.20 -16.48 21.29
C VAL A 92 6.31 -15.25 21.17
N PRO A 93 6.54 -14.23 22.00
CA PRO A 93 5.77 -12.99 21.95
C PRO A 93 6.11 -12.17 20.71
N PHE A 94 5.17 -11.34 20.26
CA PHE A 94 5.45 -10.31 19.27
C PHE A 94 6.44 -9.28 19.84
N ARG A 95 7.35 -8.82 18.98
CA ARG A 95 8.33 -7.80 19.33
C ARG A 95 7.69 -6.42 19.34
N ARG A 96 8.12 -5.58 20.25
CA ARG A 96 7.82 -4.16 20.21
C ARG A 96 8.69 -3.50 19.15
N PHE A 97 8.14 -2.58 18.41
CA PHE A 97 8.88 -1.80 17.41
C PHE A 97 8.27 -0.40 17.30
N ASP A 98 9.10 0.55 16.92
CA ASP A 98 8.67 1.92 16.71
C ASP A 98 7.86 2.04 15.42
N VAL A 99 6.73 2.73 15.51
CA VAL A 99 5.90 3.04 14.35
C VAL A 99 6.33 4.40 13.82
N TYR A 100 7.06 4.38 12.72
CA TYR A 100 7.43 5.63 12.04
C TYR A 100 6.28 6.15 11.19
N LEU A 101 6.08 7.47 11.25
CA LEU A 101 5.14 8.14 10.35
C LEU A 101 5.62 7.98 8.90
N PRO A 102 4.69 7.78 7.95
CA PRO A 102 5.06 7.69 6.55
C PRO A 102 5.60 9.04 6.05
N PHE A 103 6.50 8.98 5.07
CA PHE A 103 6.95 10.17 4.37
C PHE A 103 5.81 10.73 3.51
N VAL A 104 5.44 11.97 3.77
CA VAL A 104 4.44 12.73 3.01
C VAL A 104 5.15 13.86 2.29
N PRO A 105 5.27 13.83 0.95
CA PRO A 105 5.80 14.97 0.21
C PRO A 105 4.84 16.15 0.31
N ASP A 106 5.36 17.34 0.58
CA ASP A 106 4.58 18.57 0.56
C ASP A 106 4.11 18.96 -0.86
N ARG A 107 3.22 19.95 -0.96
CA ARG A 107 2.62 20.36 -2.24
C ARG A 107 3.66 20.86 -3.25
N ASN A 108 4.71 21.52 -2.79
CA ASN A 108 5.78 22.03 -3.65
C ASN A 108 6.64 20.88 -4.19
N LEU A 109 6.97 19.92 -3.34
CA LEU A 109 7.70 18.73 -3.75
C LEU A 109 6.90 17.89 -4.75
N VAL A 110 5.59 17.71 -4.52
CA VAL A 110 4.72 17.02 -5.48
C VAL A 110 4.71 17.73 -6.82
N ARG A 111 4.59 19.07 -6.84
CA ARG A 111 4.62 19.87 -8.07
C ARG A 111 5.94 19.70 -8.80
N ARG A 112 7.06 19.95 -8.13
CA ARG A 112 8.41 19.78 -8.70
C ARG A 112 8.65 18.38 -9.25
N PHE A 113 8.16 17.37 -8.53
CA PHE A 113 8.28 15.98 -8.96
C PHE A 113 7.50 15.72 -10.25
N LEU A 114 6.24 16.16 -10.33
CA LEU A 114 5.41 16.03 -11.54
C LEU A 114 5.99 16.78 -12.72
N GLU A 115 6.49 18.00 -12.53
CA GLU A 115 7.14 18.81 -13.57
C GLU A 115 8.42 18.16 -14.09
N SER A 116 9.14 17.41 -13.26
CA SER A 116 10.36 16.71 -13.64
C SER A 116 10.14 15.39 -14.42
N LEU A 117 8.90 14.91 -14.50
CA LEU A 117 8.58 13.65 -15.20
C LEU A 117 8.36 13.89 -16.69
N ASP A 118 9.40 13.64 -17.50
CA ASP A 118 9.36 13.79 -18.96
C ASP A 118 8.53 12.70 -19.64
N HIS A 119 8.39 11.53 -19.03
CA HIS A 119 7.65 10.40 -19.59
C HIS A 119 6.13 10.58 -19.40
N PRO A 120 5.32 10.81 -20.48
CA PRO A 120 3.91 11.15 -20.36
C PRO A 120 3.08 10.13 -19.54
N LYS A 121 3.32 8.83 -19.74
CA LYS A 121 2.67 7.76 -18.97
C LYS A 121 3.00 7.83 -17.49
N ALA A 122 4.24 8.10 -17.12
CA ALA A 122 4.64 8.19 -15.71
C ALA A 122 4.05 9.44 -15.05
N ASN A 123 4.09 10.57 -15.78
CA ASN A 123 3.51 11.84 -15.31
C ASN A 123 2.02 11.67 -15.03
N LEU A 124 1.24 11.13 -15.97
CA LEU A 124 -0.18 10.88 -15.78
C LEU A 124 -0.43 9.89 -14.67
N ALA A 125 0.34 8.79 -14.58
CA ALA A 125 0.19 7.77 -13.55
C ALA A 125 0.38 8.36 -12.13
N VAL A 126 1.42 9.16 -11.91
CA VAL A 126 1.66 9.83 -10.62
C VAL A 126 0.60 10.90 -10.35
N SER A 127 0.16 11.64 -11.38
CA SER A 127 -0.93 12.61 -11.25
C SER A 127 -2.22 11.96 -10.76
N ILE A 128 -2.59 10.80 -11.29
CA ILE A 128 -3.77 10.05 -10.86
C ILE A 128 -3.59 9.54 -9.43
N LEU A 129 -2.43 8.99 -9.06
CA LEU A 129 -2.16 8.57 -7.67
C LEU A 129 -2.38 9.70 -6.68
N TYR A 130 -1.87 10.90 -7.00
CA TYR A 130 -1.98 12.07 -6.13
C TYR A 130 -3.38 12.69 -6.12
N SER A 131 -4.13 12.62 -7.21
CA SER A 131 -5.47 13.23 -7.29
C SER A 131 -6.60 12.34 -6.75
N THR A 132 -6.40 11.03 -6.67
CA THR A 132 -7.43 10.07 -6.29
C THR A 132 -7.11 9.27 -5.04
N GLY A 133 -5.85 9.27 -4.63
CA GLY A 133 -5.38 8.43 -3.52
C GLY A 133 -5.49 6.92 -3.76
N MET A 134 -5.71 6.46 -5.00
CA MET A 134 -5.77 5.02 -5.28
C MET A 134 -4.44 4.30 -4.99
N ARG A 135 -4.51 2.99 -4.79
CA ARG A 135 -3.30 2.17 -4.61
C ARG A 135 -2.60 1.96 -5.95
N LEU A 136 -1.27 1.75 -5.92
CA LEU A 136 -0.50 1.48 -7.13
C LEU A 136 -1.04 0.29 -7.92
N ASP A 137 -1.46 -0.77 -7.23
CA ASP A 137 -2.03 -1.95 -7.88
C ASP A 137 -3.38 -1.63 -8.57
N GLU A 138 -4.22 -0.81 -7.94
CA GLU A 138 -5.49 -0.31 -8.51
C GLU A 138 -5.23 0.54 -9.76
N LEU A 139 -4.22 1.41 -9.71
CA LEU A 139 -3.81 2.22 -10.86
C LEU A 139 -3.32 1.36 -12.03
N CYS A 140 -2.48 0.36 -11.75
CA CYS A 140 -1.95 -0.52 -12.80
C CYS A 140 -3.07 -1.30 -13.51
N HIS A 141 -4.13 -1.66 -12.78
CA HIS A 141 -5.27 -2.41 -13.29
C HIS A 141 -6.50 -1.53 -13.59
N LEU A 142 -6.31 -0.21 -13.75
CA LEU A 142 -7.38 0.71 -14.10
C LEU A 142 -7.79 0.48 -15.56
N ARG A 143 -9.06 0.11 -15.77
CA ARG A 143 -9.62 -0.10 -17.11
C ARG A 143 -10.13 1.21 -17.71
N CYS A 144 -10.07 1.32 -19.02
CA CYS A 144 -10.66 2.45 -19.72
C CYS A 144 -12.18 2.53 -19.50
N SER A 145 -12.86 1.38 -19.38
CA SER A 145 -14.28 1.28 -19.09
C SER A 145 -14.69 1.77 -17.70
N ASP A 146 -13.74 1.85 -16.76
CA ASP A 146 -14.00 2.26 -15.39
C ASP A 146 -13.85 3.79 -15.20
N ILE A 147 -13.51 4.52 -16.27
CA ILE A 147 -13.32 5.97 -16.27
C ILE A 147 -14.55 6.64 -16.91
N TYR A 148 -15.37 7.25 -16.08
CA TYR A 148 -16.58 7.94 -16.50
C TYR A 148 -16.27 9.43 -16.67
N LEU A 149 -15.81 9.81 -17.88
CA LEU A 149 -15.35 11.17 -18.18
C LEU A 149 -16.45 12.23 -17.97
N ASP A 150 -17.68 11.95 -18.42
CA ASP A 150 -18.80 12.87 -18.30
C ASP A 150 -19.32 12.98 -16.86
N ALA A 151 -19.33 11.85 -16.14
CA ALA A 151 -19.77 11.81 -14.75
C ALA A 151 -18.69 12.27 -13.76
N GLY A 152 -17.47 12.59 -14.21
CA GLY A 152 -16.38 13.06 -13.37
C GLY A 152 -15.96 12.07 -12.27
N LYS A 153 -15.96 10.77 -12.56
CA LYS A 153 -15.64 9.73 -11.57
C LYS A 153 -14.90 8.55 -12.17
N ILE A 154 -14.12 7.88 -11.32
CA ILE A 154 -13.44 6.62 -11.64
C ILE A 154 -13.99 5.55 -10.70
N TYR A 155 -14.37 4.40 -11.26
CA TYR A 155 -14.75 3.21 -10.51
C TYR A 155 -13.52 2.37 -10.20
N ILE A 156 -13.30 2.04 -8.94
CA ILE A 156 -12.22 1.17 -8.49
C ILE A 156 -12.82 -0.15 -8.08
N GLN A 157 -12.67 -1.15 -8.96
CA GLN A 157 -13.18 -2.49 -8.77
C GLN A 157 -12.24 -3.30 -7.88
N ARG A 158 -12.79 -4.08 -6.94
CA ARG A 158 -12.12 -5.10 -6.13
C ARG A 158 -10.78 -4.64 -5.53
N SER A 159 -10.83 -3.61 -4.71
CA SER A 159 -9.67 -3.30 -3.89
C SER A 159 -9.33 -4.53 -3.03
N LYS A 160 -8.09 -4.62 -2.55
CA LYS A 160 -7.59 -5.68 -1.66
C LYS A 160 -8.53 -6.02 -0.48
N ASN A 161 -9.51 -5.17 -0.21
CA ASN A 161 -10.48 -5.27 0.88
C ASN A 161 -11.88 -5.66 0.41
N HIS A 162 -12.06 -6.11 -0.84
CA HIS A 162 -13.36 -6.49 -1.44
C HIS A 162 -14.45 -5.39 -1.39
N SER A 163 -14.07 -4.12 -1.26
CA SER A 163 -15.00 -3.00 -1.36
C SER A 163 -14.72 -2.20 -2.62
N ASP A 164 -15.71 -2.15 -3.49
CA ASP A 164 -15.71 -1.28 -4.65
C ASP A 164 -15.98 0.15 -4.20
N ARG A 165 -15.42 1.11 -4.92
CA ARG A 165 -15.63 2.52 -4.63
C ARG A 165 -15.51 3.41 -5.85
N TYR A 166 -16.11 4.56 -5.80
CA TYR A 166 -15.87 5.64 -6.75
C TYR A 166 -14.92 6.68 -6.14
N VAL A 167 -14.03 7.21 -6.96
CA VAL A 167 -13.19 8.36 -6.64
C VAL A 167 -13.46 9.47 -7.64
N SER A 168 -13.29 10.72 -7.22
CA SER A 168 -13.53 11.89 -8.07
C SER A 168 -12.47 11.97 -9.18
N LEU A 169 -12.92 12.26 -10.39
CA LEU A 169 -12.12 12.61 -11.55
C LEU A 169 -12.25 14.12 -11.78
N THR A 170 -11.24 14.87 -11.36
CA THR A 170 -11.22 16.31 -11.56
C THR A 170 -11.07 16.67 -13.04
N PRO A 171 -11.60 17.84 -13.50
CA PRO A 171 -11.45 18.26 -14.90
C PRO A 171 -10.00 18.24 -15.39
N SER A 172 -9.05 18.70 -14.56
CA SER A 172 -7.62 18.69 -14.90
C SER A 172 -7.07 17.28 -15.17
N ILE A 173 -7.50 16.28 -14.41
CA ILE A 173 -7.05 14.89 -14.62
C ILE A 173 -7.75 14.28 -15.81
N ARG A 174 -9.05 14.58 -16.01
CA ARG A 174 -9.80 14.18 -17.20
C ARG A 174 -9.08 14.63 -18.47
N ASP A 175 -8.73 15.90 -18.55
CA ASP A 175 -8.08 16.47 -19.72
C ASP A 175 -6.68 15.86 -19.95
N ARG A 176 -5.94 15.59 -18.87
CA ARG A 176 -4.65 14.86 -18.96
C ARG A 176 -4.82 13.43 -19.47
N ILE A 177 -5.87 12.71 -19.06
CA ILE A 177 -6.16 11.35 -19.57
C ILE A 177 -6.45 11.41 -21.08
N VAL A 178 -7.32 12.34 -21.50
CA VAL A 178 -7.68 12.51 -22.91
C VAL A 178 -6.44 12.88 -23.73
N ASN A 179 -5.67 13.86 -23.28
CA ASN A 179 -4.45 14.30 -23.98
C ASN A 179 -3.42 13.18 -24.09
N TYR A 180 -3.23 12.38 -23.03
CA TYR A 180 -2.37 11.21 -23.06
C TYR A 180 -2.84 10.20 -24.12
N TRP A 181 -4.15 9.89 -24.12
CA TRP A 181 -4.72 8.94 -25.06
C TRP A 181 -4.59 9.43 -26.52
N LEU A 182 -4.82 10.73 -26.77
CA LEU A 182 -4.69 11.34 -28.08
C LEU A 182 -3.23 11.45 -28.55
N SER A 183 -2.28 11.61 -27.63
CA SER A 183 -0.84 11.68 -27.95
C SER A 183 -0.26 10.36 -28.44
N LEU A 184 -0.94 9.25 -28.19
CA LEU A 184 -0.49 7.93 -28.63
C LEU A 184 -0.90 7.66 -30.09
N PRO A 185 -0.03 7.00 -30.89
CA PRO A 185 -0.42 6.50 -32.19
C PRO A 185 -1.67 5.63 -32.12
N VAL A 186 -2.53 5.69 -33.15
CA VAL A 186 -3.83 4.99 -33.15
C VAL A 186 -3.70 3.50 -32.76
N GLY A 187 -2.67 2.83 -33.32
CA GLY A 187 -2.42 1.40 -33.01
C GLY A 187 -1.87 1.12 -31.61
N GLN A 188 -1.45 2.15 -30.87
CA GLN A 188 -0.90 2.01 -29.50
C GLN A 188 -1.85 2.55 -28.42
N ARG A 189 -3.03 3.04 -28.82
CA ARG A 189 -4.03 3.55 -27.88
C ARG A 189 -4.57 2.44 -26.99
N PRO A 190 -4.61 2.64 -25.66
CA PRO A 190 -5.15 1.66 -24.74
C PRO A 190 -6.62 1.39 -25.02
N ARG A 191 -7.00 0.12 -24.99
CA ARG A 191 -8.40 -0.33 -25.18
C ARG A 191 -8.99 -0.87 -23.87
N GLN A 192 -8.27 -1.76 -23.22
CA GLN A 192 -8.72 -2.41 -21.97
C GLN A 192 -8.17 -1.67 -20.75
N TRP A 193 -6.85 -1.53 -20.65
CA TRP A 193 -6.16 -0.93 -19.52
C TRP A 193 -5.72 0.49 -19.87
N LEU A 194 -5.97 1.48 -18.98
CA LEU A 194 -5.49 2.85 -19.23
C LEU A 194 -3.97 2.88 -19.41
N PHE A 195 -3.26 2.07 -18.62
CA PHE A 195 -1.81 1.93 -18.70
C PHE A 195 -1.44 0.49 -19.06
N THR A 196 -0.79 0.34 -20.20
CA THR A 196 -0.37 -0.97 -20.73
C THR A 196 1.13 -1.17 -20.56
N GLN A 197 1.60 -2.40 -20.69
CA GLN A 197 3.03 -2.68 -20.83
C GLN A 197 3.56 -2.16 -22.17
N GLN A 198 4.87 -1.88 -22.21
CA GLN A 198 5.50 -1.39 -23.43
C GLN A 198 5.47 -2.41 -24.58
N ARG A 199 5.52 -3.70 -24.23
CA ARG A 199 5.58 -4.81 -25.19
C ARG A 199 4.24 -5.49 -25.46
N SER A 200 3.18 -5.13 -24.74
CA SER A 200 1.85 -5.73 -24.86
C SER A 200 0.77 -4.74 -24.46
N LEU A 201 -0.13 -4.46 -25.38
CA LEU A 201 -1.29 -3.59 -25.14
C LEU A 201 -2.40 -4.32 -24.33
N ASP A 202 -2.36 -5.65 -24.30
CA ASP A 202 -3.36 -6.47 -23.61
C ASP A 202 -2.99 -6.75 -22.15
N ALA A 203 -1.77 -6.40 -21.75
CA ALA A 203 -1.31 -6.57 -20.38
C ALA A 203 -1.28 -5.22 -19.62
N PRO A 204 -1.75 -5.20 -18.34
CA PRO A 204 -1.69 -4.00 -17.52
C PRO A 204 -0.25 -3.60 -17.22
N MET A 205 -0.02 -2.32 -16.93
CA MET A 205 1.30 -1.78 -16.60
C MET A 205 1.93 -2.54 -15.41
N ASP A 206 3.21 -2.91 -15.56
CA ASP A 206 3.97 -3.46 -14.46
C ASP A 206 4.21 -2.39 -13.38
N LYS A 207 3.79 -2.70 -12.16
CA LYS A 207 3.99 -1.81 -11.00
C LYS A 207 5.47 -1.53 -10.70
N GLN A 208 6.36 -2.49 -11.00
CA GLN A 208 7.80 -2.31 -10.80
C GLN A 208 8.36 -1.26 -11.76
N TRP A 209 7.80 -1.13 -12.96
CA TRP A 209 8.19 -0.08 -13.90
C TRP A 209 7.98 1.31 -13.29
N LEU A 210 6.78 1.62 -12.81
CA LEU A 210 6.50 2.93 -12.22
C LEU A 210 7.31 3.16 -10.93
N GLN A 211 7.49 2.12 -10.12
CA GLN A 211 8.35 2.21 -8.92
C GLN A 211 9.79 2.56 -9.28
N ARG A 212 10.35 1.96 -10.35
CA ARG A 212 11.70 2.28 -10.84
C ARG A 212 11.79 3.72 -11.34
N VAL A 213 10.80 4.19 -12.09
CA VAL A 213 10.75 5.58 -12.56
C VAL A 213 10.73 6.56 -11.38
N ILE A 214 9.88 6.31 -10.39
CA ILE A 214 9.80 7.14 -9.17
C ILE A 214 11.13 7.14 -8.43
N LEU A 215 11.77 5.97 -8.26
CA LEU A 215 13.03 5.85 -7.55
C LEU A 215 14.17 6.57 -8.29
N GLN A 216 14.23 6.46 -9.61
CA GLN A 216 15.20 7.14 -10.43
C GLN A 216 15.03 8.66 -10.32
N LYS A 217 13.80 9.17 -10.53
CA LYS A 217 13.52 10.61 -10.46
C LYS A 217 13.76 11.18 -9.06
N LYS A 218 13.44 10.41 -8.00
CA LYS A 218 13.78 10.74 -6.64
C LYS A 218 15.29 11.00 -6.47
N LYS A 219 16.14 10.13 -7.04
CA LYS A 219 17.61 10.29 -6.98
C LYS A 219 18.07 11.52 -7.76
N GLU A 220 17.54 11.74 -8.96
CA GLU A 220 17.87 12.90 -9.81
C GLU A 220 17.53 14.23 -9.13
N LEU A 221 16.44 14.27 -8.37
CA LEU A 221 16.01 15.47 -7.64
C LEU A 221 16.66 15.63 -6.26
N GLY A 222 17.52 14.71 -5.84
CA GLY A 222 18.15 14.73 -4.53
C GLY A 222 17.16 14.70 -3.37
N ILE A 223 16.03 13.98 -3.54
CA ILE A 223 14.99 13.94 -2.52
C ILE A 223 15.42 12.98 -1.40
N ASP A 224 15.67 13.50 -0.22
CA ASP A 224 15.83 12.72 0.99
C ASP A 224 14.49 12.15 1.47
N GLY A 225 14.51 11.00 2.15
CA GLY A 225 13.30 10.36 2.63
C GLY A 225 12.82 9.19 1.76
N ARG A 226 11.71 8.57 2.17
CA ARG A 226 11.20 7.32 1.56
C ARG A 226 10.11 7.59 0.52
N LEU A 227 10.39 8.45 -0.48
CA LEU A 227 9.44 8.72 -1.55
C LEU A 227 9.22 7.45 -2.39
N CYS A 228 7.96 7.06 -2.54
CA CYS A 228 7.50 5.95 -3.36
C CYS A 228 6.07 6.22 -3.87
N ALA A 229 5.51 5.34 -4.70
CA ALA A 229 4.14 5.49 -5.19
C ALA A 229 3.11 5.66 -4.05
N HIS A 230 3.32 5.00 -2.91
CA HIS A 230 2.42 5.10 -1.76
C HIS A 230 2.50 6.47 -1.06
N SER A 231 3.64 7.16 -1.18
CA SER A 231 3.80 8.51 -0.64
C SER A 231 2.86 9.53 -1.30
N PHE A 232 2.54 9.38 -2.59
CA PHE A 232 1.57 10.24 -3.27
C PHE A 232 0.14 9.99 -2.78
N ARG A 233 -0.21 8.76 -2.42
CA ARG A 233 -1.48 8.46 -1.74
C ARG A 233 -1.53 9.06 -0.34
N HIS A 234 -0.43 9.00 0.42
CA HIS A 234 -0.34 9.68 1.73
C HIS A 234 -0.46 11.20 1.57
N ALA A 235 0.19 11.79 0.55
CA ALA A 235 0.05 13.20 0.25
C ALA A 235 -1.38 13.59 -0.12
N TYR A 236 -2.06 12.80 -0.98
CA TYR A 236 -3.48 13.00 -1.26
C TYR A 236 -4.31 13.06 0.03
N ALA A 237 -4.14 12.05 0.88
CA ALA A 237 -4.93 11.94 2.10
C ALA A 237 -4.65 13.10 3.08
N THR A 238 -3.39 13.42 3.31
CA THR A 238 -2.98 14.51 4.21
C THR A 238 -3.47 15.85 3.68
N HIS A 239 -3.20 16.16 2.40
CA HIS A 239 -3.60 17.44 1.81
C HIS A 239 -5.12 17.60 1.65
N SER A 240 -5.86 16.48 1.44
CA SER A 240 -7.32 16.51 1.41
C SER A 240 -7.89 16.81 2.80
N TYR A 241 -7.32 16.20 3.84
CA TYR A 241 -7.70 16.48 5.22
C TYR A 241 -7.37 17.94 5.62
N GLU A 242 -6.19 18.44 5.26
CA GLU A 242 -5.81 19.85 5.45
C GLU A 242 -6.75 20.83 4.73
N ASN A 243 -7.32 20.41 3.59
CA ASN A 243 -8.32 21.20 2.86
C ASN A 243 -9.74 21.07 3.43
N GLY A 244 -9.92 20.42 4.59
CA GLY A 244 -11.21 20.31 5.28
C GLY A 244 -12.03 19.07 4.96
N MET A 245 -11.49 18.10 4.24
CA MET A 245 -12.19 16.82 4.03
C MET A 245 -12.28 16.07 5.36
N ASP A 246 -13.46 15.62 5.74
CA ASP A 246 -13.65 14.81 6.94
C ASP A 246 -13.06 13.41 6.82
N LEU A 247 -12.74 12.79 7.97
CA LEU A 247 -12.06 11.50 8.01
C LEU A 247 -12.90 10.33 7.50
N VAL A 248 -14.22 10.40 7.60
CA VAL A 248 -15.12 9.32 7.15
C VAL A 248 -15.18 9.31 5.63
N THR A 249 -15.32 10.48 5.02
CA THR A 249 -15.24 10.66 3.56
C THR A 249 -13.86 10.21 3.07
N LEU A 250 -12.78 10.62 3.73
CA LEU A 250 -11.42 10.23 3.37
C LEU A 250 -11.22 8.70 3.48
N GLN A 251 -11.73 8.08 4.54
CA GLN A 251 -11.71 6.62 4.72
C GLN A 251 -12.39 5.90 3.56
N SER A 252 -13.57 6.37 3.18
CA SER A 252 -14.35 5.82 2.06
C SER A 252 -13.60 5.94 0.74
N LEU A 253 -13.09 7.11 0.40
CA LEU A 253 -12.32 7.36 -0.84
C LEU A 253 -11.03 6.53 -0.91
N LEU A 254 -10.36 6.35 0.22
CA LEU A 254 -9.17 5.51 0.29
C LEU A 254 -9.49 4.00 0.31
N GLY A 255 -10.72 3.60 0.61
CA GLY A 255 -11.10 2.20 0.78
C GLY A 255 -10.37 1.54 1.95
N HIS A 256 -10.34 2.21 3.11
CA HIS A 256 -9.82 1.67 4.36
C HIS A 256 -10.92 0.94 5.12
N ARG A 257 -10.72 -0.33 5.49
CA ARG A 257 -11.68 -1.10 6.31
C ARG A 257 -11.89 -0.53 7.71
N SER A 258 -10.84 0.04 8.28
CA SER A 258 -10.85 0.58 9.65
C SER A 258 -10.48 2.05 9.61
N LEU A 259 -11.18 2.84 10.41
CA LEU A 259 -10.88 4.24 10.63
C LEU A 259 -9.46 4.43 11.17
N ASN A 260 -8.96 3.49 11.98
CA ASN A 260 -7.58 3.51 12.51
C ASN A 260 -6.51 3.62 11.41
N SER A 261 -6.78 3.12 10.20
CA SER A 261 -5.86 3.30 9.06
C SER A 261 -5.86 4.72 8.50
N THR A 262 -6.90 5.51 8.82
CA THR A 262 -7.08 6.89 8.35
C THR A 262 -6.68 7.91 9.42
N THR A 263 -6.76 7.53 10.72
CA THR A 263 -6.38 8.43 11.83
C THR A 263 -4.92 8.86 11.81
N ILE A 264 -4.06 8.11 11.12
CA ILE A 264 -2.65 8.53 10.92
C ILE A 264 -2.54 9.91 10.26
N TYR A 265 -3.52 10.30 9.43
CA TYR A 265 -3.51 11.59 8.75
C TYR A 265 -3.85 12.77 9.68
N LEU A 266 -4.47 12.50 10.85
CA LEU A 266 -4.61 13.50 11.92
C LEU A 266 -3.25 13.97 12.47
N HIS A 267 -2.30 13.04 12.56
CA HIS A 267 -0.96 13.32 13.07
C HIS A 267 -0.01 13.87 12.01
N LEU A 268 -0.34 13.68 10.73
CA LEU A 268 0.48 14.10 9.59
C LEU A 268 0.10 15.48 9.07
N ALA A 269 -1.20 15.82 9.13
CA ALA A 269 -1.69 17.10 8.68
C ALA A 269 -1.23 18.21 9.63
N GLN A 270 -0.81 19.33 9.07
CA GLN A 270 -0.66 20.55 9.83
C GLN A 270 -2.06 21.13 10.06
N PRO A 271 -2.48 21.38 11.32
CA PRO A 271 -3.76 22.03 11.56
C PRO A 271 -3.78 23.36 10.80
N SER A 272 -4.73 23.54 9.89
CA SER A 272 -4.93 24.86 9.30
C SER A 272 -5.23 25.82 10.46
N ARG A 273 -4.62 27.00 10.46
CA ARG A 273 -4.86 28.05 11.47
C ARG A 273 -6.35 28.38 11.65
N ASN A 274 -7.18 28.03 10.65
CA ASN A 274 -8.64 28.22 10.67
C ASN A 274 -9.42 27.03 11.26
N ALA A 275 -8.77 25.90 11.60
CA ALA A 275 -9.47 24.70 12.09
C ALA A 275 -9.65 24.69 13.62
N THR A 276 -9.01 25.57 14.36
CA THR A 276 -9.26 25.80 15.79
C THR A 276 -10.14 27.03 15.97
N ILE A 277 -11.39 26.94 15.52
CA ILE A 277 -12.40 27.89 15.97
C ILE A 277 -12.65 27.55 17.43
N ASN A 278 -12.06 28.34 18.33
CA ASN A 278 -12.35 28.23 19.75
C ASN A 278 -13.83 28.56 19.95
N PRO A 279 -14.64 27.65 20.54
CA PRO A 279 -16.05 27.94 20.80
C PRO A 279 -16.27 29.24 21.60
N PHE A 280 -15.31 29.60 22.44
CA PHE A 280 -15.37 30.87 23.20
C PHE A 280 -15.30 32.10 22.29
N ASP A 281 -14.52 32.06 21.20
CA ASP A 281 -14.42 33.17 20.25
C ASP A 281 -15.71 33.36 19.44
N GLN A 282 -16.56 32.31 19.36
CA GLN A 282 -17.88 32.34 18.71
C GLN A 282 -18.98 32.92 19.61
N LEU A 283 -18.74 33.05 20.94
CA LEU A 283 -19.72 33.63 21.83
C LEU A 283 -19.90 35.15 21.62
N GLY A 284 -19.23 35.71 20.60
CA GLY A 284 -19.35 37.09 20.19
C GLY A 284 -18.93 38.07 21.29
N GLY A 285 -18.20 39.10 21.01
CA GLY A 285 -17.72 40.10 21.96
C GLY A 285 -18.83 40.87 22.72
N GLY A 286 -19.72 40.17 23.39
CA GLY A 286 -20.87 40.68 24.16
C GLY A 286 -20.77 40.51 25.67
N ILE A 287 -19.71 39.85 26.18
CA ILE A 287 -19.45 39.83 27.62
C ILE A 287 -18.57 41.06 27.95
N ARG A 288 -19.19 42.23 27.99
CA ARG A 288 -18.63 43.37 28.68
C ARG A 288 -18.83 43.14 30.18
N GLY A 289 -17.69 43.03 30.93
CA GLY A 289 -17.67 43.10 32.38
C GLY A 289 -18.02 44.50 32.88
#